data_09fe95ed0bbbe7995403e941908fce76
#
_entry.id   09fe95ed0bbbe7995403e941908fce76
#
_cell.length_a   1.000
_cell.length_b   1.000
_cell.length_c   1.000
_cell.angle_alpha   90.00
_cell.angle_beta   90.00
_cell.angle_gamma   90.00
#
_symmetry.space_group_name_H-M   'P 1'
#
loop_
_entity.id
_entity.type
_entity.pdbx_description
1 polymer ?
#
loop_
_entity_poly.entity_id
_entity_poly.type
_entity_poly.pdbx_seq_one_letter_code
_entity_poly.pdbx_strand_id
1 'polypeptide(L)'
;GWAAEHNPAPRAFLVDSETAAVDFVHGPDGLLMAPTYAVPRLLERNHLSLQDFDFYEIHEAFASQVVATLSAWEDETYCRERLGLPGALGPIDRSKLNVKGSSLAAGHPFAATGTRILATAAKILEENGGGRALISICAAGGQGVAAIVER
;
A
#
# COMPACT_ATOMS: atom_id res chain seq x y z
N GLY A 1 19.16 -11.83 -15.10
CA GLY A 1 19.65 -11.77 -13.71
C GLY A 1 19.63 -13.15 -13.06
N TRP A 2 20.00 -13.26 -11.77
CA TRP A 2 20.18 -14.51 -11.03
C TRP A 2 19.01 -15.50 -11.16
N ALA A 3 17.78 -15.01 -11.10
CA ALA A 3 16.58 -15.85 -11.26
C ALA A 3 16.52 -16.52 -12.64
N ALA A 4 16.88 -15.80 -13.69
CA ALA A 4 16.89 -16.35 -15.05
C ALA A 4 17.96 -17.45 -15.23
N GLU A 5 19.09 -17.34 -14.51
CA GLU A 5 20.20 -18.28 -14.56
C GLU A 5 19.93 -19.55 -13.73
N HIS A 6 19.16 -19.44 -12.64
CA HIS A 6 18.90 -20.51 -11.67
C HIS A 6 17.50 -21.09 -11.75
N ASN A 7 16.71 -20.60 -12.72
CA ASN A 7 15.37 -21.12 -13.05
C ASN A 7 14.32 -21.21 -11.90
N PRO A 8 14.31 -20.37 -10.85
CA PRO A 8 13.09 -20.21 -10.08
C PRO A 8 12.14 -19.34 -10.90
N ALA A 9 10.94 -19.85 -11.21
CA ALA A 9 9.88 -19.02 -11.78
C ALA A 9 9.55 -17.91 -10.76
N PRO A 10 9.72 -16.60 -11.10
CA PRO A 10 9.34 -15.53 -10.18
C PRO A 10 7.84 -15.61 -9.89
N ARG A 11 7.45 -15.47 -8.62
CA ARG A 11 6.04 -15.42 -8.25
C ARG A 11 5.40 -14.09 -8.61
N ALA A 12 6.17 -13.02 -8.50
CA ALA A 12 5.78 -11.67 -8.88
C ALA A 12 7.00 -10.78 -9.04
N PHE A 13 6.80 -9.59 -9.61
CA PHE A 13 7.81 -8.57 -9.80
C PHE A 13 7.45 -7.32 -9.00
N LEU A 14 8.45 -6.73 -8.34
CA LEU A 14 8.32 -5.38 -7.78
C LEU A 14 8.45 -4.39 -8.95
N VAL A 15 7.38 -3.67 -9.24
CA VAL A 15 7.33 -2.70 -10.35
C VAL A 15 7.95 -1.39 -9.91
N ASP A 16 7.47 -0.84 -8.78
CA ASP A 16 7.92 0.45 -8.27
C ASP A 16 7.58 0.58 -6.78
N SER A 17 8.21 1.53 -6.11
CA SER A 17 7.95 1.84 -4.71
C SER A 17 8.12 3.33 -4.42
N GLU A 18 7.44 3.82 -3.40
CA GLU A 18 7.47 5.21 -2.95
C GLU A 18 7.53 5.27 -1.43
N THR A 19 8.18 6.29 -0.91
CA THR A 19 8.23 6.58 0.52
C THR A 19 7.71 7.98 0.79
N ALA A 20 7.11 8.17 1.96
CA ALA A 20 6.69 9.48 2.45
C ALA A 20 6.94 9.61 3.94
N ALA A 21 7.00 10.84 4.42
CA ALA A 21 7.00 11.15 5.83
C ALA A 21 6.11 12.37 6.10
N VAL A 22 5.54 12.42 7.31
CA VAL A 22 4.72 13.53 7.80
C VAL A 22 5.26 14.04 9.14
N ASP A 23 5.14 15.32 9.38
CA ASP A 23 5.39 15.89 10.72
C ASP A 23 4.17 15.62 11.60
N PHE A 24 4.21 14.51 12.32
CA PHE A 24 3.14 14.09 13.22
C PHE A 24 3.19 14.76 14.59
N VAL A 25 4.23 15.55 14.87
CA VAL A 25 4.42 16.25 16.17
C VAL A 25 3.84 17.66 16.11
N HIS A 26 4.16 18.40 15.07
CA HIS A 26 3.76 19.80 14.90
C HIS A 26 2.84 20.01 13.68
N GLY A 27 2.85 19.08 12.76
CA GLY A 27 2.00 19.10 11.58
C GLY A 27 0.57 18.63 11.89
N PRO A 28 -0.32 18.77 10.92
CA PRO A 28 -1.72 18.43 11.08
C PRO A 28 -2.05 16.95 10.81
N ASP A 29 -1.07 16.13 10.39
CA ASP A 29 -1.26 14.72 10.10
C ASP A 29 -1.00 13.83 11.31
N GLY A 30 -1.77 12.75 11.41
CA GLY A 30 -1.54 11.73 12.42
C GLY A 30 -0.28 10.89 12.15
N LEU A 31 0.23 10.26 13.21
CA LEU A 31 1.45 9.44 13.22
C LEU A 31 1.56 8.42 12.07
N LEU A 32 0.44 7.88 11.60
CA LEU A 32 0.39 6.76 10.66
C LEU A 32 -0.19 7.15 9.28
N MET A 33 -0.25 8.45 8.98
CA MET A 33 -0.90 8.95 7.75
C MET A 33 0.05 9.11 6.54
N ALA A 34 1.35 8.89 6.69
CA ALA A 34 2.31 9.04 5.59
C ALA A 34 1.98 8.22 4.31
N PRO A 35 1.39 7.01 4.38
CA PRO A 35 0.96 6.29 3.19
C PRO A 35 -0.05 7.04 2.33
N THR A 36 -0.86 7.95 2.90
CA THR A 36 -1.80 8.76 2.13
C THR A 36 -1.10 9.65 1.09
N TYR A 37 0.15 10.03 1.36
CA TYR A 37 1.02 10.78 0.47
C TYR A 37 1.84 9.88 -0.47
N ALA A 38 2.33 8.74 0.02
CA ALA A 38 3.16 7.83 -0.78
C ALA A 38 2.36 7.22 -1.94
N VAL A 39 1.13 6.76 -1.67
CA VAL A 39 0.31 6.07 -2.68
C VAL A 39 0.00 6.96 -3.88
N PRO A 40 -0.55 8.18 -3.76
CA PRO A 40 -0.86 9.00 -4.94
C PRO A 40 0.39 9.34 -5.77
N ARG A 41 1.55 9.59 -5.15
CA ARG A 41 2.81 9.83 -5.87
C ARG A 41 3.25 8.60 -6.68
N LEU A 42 3.09 7.42 -6.10
CA LEU A 42 3.38 6.15 -6.77
C LEU A 42 2.43 5.93 -7.95
N LEU A 43 1.14 6.19 -7.76
CA LEU A 43 0.11 6.07 -8.81
C LEU A 43 0.38 7.02 -9.98
N GLU A 44 0.61 8.30 -9.70
CA GLU A 44 0.91 9.32 -10.71
C GLU A 44 2.12 8.92 -11.58
N ARG A 45 3.22 8.52 -10.94
CA ARG A 45 4.45 8.11 -11.63
C ARG A 45 4.27 6.89 -12.53
N ASN A 46 3.34 6.01 -12.17
CA ASN A 46 3.04 4.80 -12.94
C ASN A 46 1.81 4.93 -13.86
N HIS A 47 1.21 6.13 -13.93
CA HIS A 47 0.00 6.41 -14.73
C HIS A 47 -1.17 5.47 -14.38
N LEU A 48 -1.36 5.22 -13.07
CA LEU A 48 -2.40 4.35 -12.54
C LEU A 48 -3.40 5.14 -11.70
N SER A 49 -4.62 4.62 -11.62
CA SER A 49 -5.62 5.01 -10.63
C SER A 49 -5.61 4.05 -9.43
N LEU A 50 -6.20 4.49 -8.33
CA LEU A 50 -6.33 3.64 -7.13
C LEU A 50 -7.18 2.38 -7.41
N GLN A 51 -8.03 2.38 -8.42
CA GLN A 51 -8.93 1.30 -8.79
C GLN A 51 -8.32 0.26 -9.75
N ASP A 52 -7.09 0.48 -10.25
CA ASP A 52 -6.42 -0.38 -11.23
C ASP A 52 -5.75 -1.62 -10.62
N PHE A 53 -6.11 -1.97 -9.39
CA PHE A 53 -5.53 -3.09 -8.67
C PHE A 53 -6.52 -4.22 -8.45
N ASP A 54 -5.99 -5.45 -8.52
CA ASP A 54 -6.72 -6.67 -8.23
C ASP A 54 -6.74 -6.97 -6.73
N PHE A 55 -5.69 -6.55 -6.01
CA PHE A 55 -5.56 -6.73 -4.57
C PHE A 55 -4.90 -5.52 -3.90
N TYR A 56 -5.29 -5.31 -2.63
CA TYR A 56 -4.71 -4.30 -1.74
C TYR A 56 -4.20 -4.98 -0.48
N GLU A 57 -2.92 -4.83 -0.21
CA GLU A 57 -2.28 -5.28 1.02
C GLU A 57 -1.90 -4.05 1.85
N ILE A 58 -2.76 -3.67 2.78
CA ILE A 58 -2.56 -2.53 3.67
C ILE A 58 -2.17 -3.04 5.04
N HIS A 59 -1.02 -2.58 5.55
CA HIS A 59 -0.59 -2.89 6.90
C HIS A 59 -1.59 -2.35 7.92
N GLU A 60 -2.05 -3.24 8.80
CA GLU A 60 -3.04 -2.95 9.85
C GLU A 60 -2.32 -2.71 11.18
N ALA A 61 -1.67 -1.54 11.34
CA ALA A 61 -1.15 -1.16 12.65
C ALA A 61 -2.29 -1.05 13.67
N PHE A 62 -3.42 -0.53 13.23
CA PHE A 62 -4.72 -0.47 13.91
C PHE A 62 -5.82 -0.49 12.86
N ALA A 63 -6.98 -1.07 13.18
CA ALA A 63 -8.15 -1.02 12.29
C ALA A 63 -8.55 0.43 11.97
N SER A 64 -8.52 1.31 12.96
CA SER A 64 -8.81 2.73 12.80
C SER A 64 -7.88 3.44 11.83
N GLN A 65 -6.60 3.08 11.81
CA GLN A 65 -5.63 3.65 10.87
C GLN A 65 -5.95 3.25 9.43
N VAL A 66 -6.31 2.00 9.16
CA VAL A 66 -6.71 1.57 7.82
C VAL A 66 -7.94 2.34 7.36
N VAL A 67 -8.96 2.44 8.22
CA VAL A 67 -10.18 3.20 7.91
C VAL A 67 -9.86 4.68 7.67
N ALA A 68 -9.01 5.30 8.49
CA ALA A 68 -8.59 6.69 8.30
C ALA A 68 -7.87 6.90 6.97
N THR A 69 -6.97 5.99 6.59
CA THR A 69 -6.26 6.04 5.30
C THR A 69 -7.25 5.96 4.12
N LEU A 70 -8.18 5.02 4.15
CA LEU A 70 -9.20 4.86 3.10
C LEU A 70 -10.11 6.10 3.02
N SER A 71 -10.58 6.59 4.18
CA SER A 71 -11.41 7.81 4.23
C SER A 71 -10.67 9.04 3.71
N ALA A 72 -9.36 9.17 3.98
CA ALA A 72 -8.56 10.27 3.46
C ALA A 72 -8.47 10.25 1.92
N TRP A 73 -8.36 9.07 1.30
CA TRP A 73 -8.36 8.95 -0.17
C TRP A 73 -9.74 9.22 -0.80
N GLU A 74 -10.82 9.01 -0.05
CA GLU A 74 -12.19 9.29 -0.47
C GLU A 74 -12.61 10.76 -0.22
N ASP A 75 -11.89 11.48 0.65
CA ASP A 75 -12.18 12.87 1.01
C ASP A 75 -11.58 13.85 -0.01
N GLU A 76 -12.45 14.54 -0.75
CA GLU A 76 -12.04 15.51 -1.76
C GLU A 76 -11.27 16.70 -1.16
N THR A 77 -11.65 17.17 0.03
CA THR A 77 -10.99 18.28 0.72
C THR A 77 -9.58 17.86 1.13
N TYR A 78 -9.44 16.70 1.76
CA TYR A 78 -8.13 16.18 2.14
C TYR A 78 -7.23 15.97 0.92
N CYS A 79 -7.75 15.37 -0.14
CA CYS A 79 -6.98 15.14 -1.36
C CYS A 79 -6.52 16.44 -2.01
N ARG A 80 -7.37 17.47 -2.07
CA ARG A 80 -6.99 18.76 -2.66
C ARG A 80 -6.06 19.56 -1.77
N GLU A 81 -6.41 19.76 -0.52
CA GLU A 81 -5.71 20.69 0.38
C GLU A 81 -4.44 20.09 0.98
N ARG A 82 -4.41 18.77 1.21
CA ARG A 82 -3.30 18.09 1.87
C ARG A 82 -2.39 17.35 0.88
N LEU A 83 -2.97 16.65 -0.09
CA LEU A 83 -2.21 15.86 -1.04
C LEU A 83 -1.89 16.62 -2.34
N GLY A 84 -2.52 17.79 -2.58
CA GLY A 84 -2.32 18.59 -3.80
C GLY A 84 -2.93 17.94 -5.05
N LEU A 85 -3.88 17.04 -4.88
CA LEU A 85 -4.53 16.32 -5.98
C LEU A 85 -5.66 17.16 -6.59
N PRO A 86 -6.06 16.88 -7.84
CA PRO A 86 -7.20 17.58 -8.48
C PRO A 86 -8.55 17.20 -7.87
N GLY A 87 -8.66 16.10 -7.13
CA GLY A 87 -9.87 15.59 -6.50
C GLY A 87 -9.57 14.35 -5.65
N ALA A 88 -10.62 13.71 -5.13
CA ALA A 88 -10.48 12.46 -4.38
C ALA A 88 -9.91 11.33 -5.25
N LEU A 89 -9.12 10.44 -4.65
CA LEU A 89 -8.68 9.20 -5.31
C LEU A 89 -9.84 8.21 -5.46
N GLY A 90 -10.84 8.31 -4.59
CA GLY A 90 -12.01 7.47 -4.56
C GLY A 90 -11.84 6.19 -3.73
N PRO A 91 -12.92 5.39 -3.62
CA PRO A 91 -12.91 4.18 -2.82
C PRO A 91 -12.17 3.03 -3.51
N ILE A 92 -11.67 2.11 -2.70
CA ILE A 92 -11.24 0.78 -3.16
C ILE A 92 -12.38 -0.24 -3.00
N ASP A 93 -12.32 -1.30 -3.76
CA ASP A 93 -13.15 -2.49 -3.51
C ASP A 93 -12.61 -3.22 -2.27
N ARG A 94 -13.34 -3.10 -1.14
CA ARG A 94 -12.93 -3.71 0.14
C ARG A 94 -12.90 -5.24 0.11
N SER A 95 -13.56 -5.88 -0.84
CA SER A 95 -13.48 -7.34 -1.01
C SER A 95 -12.10 -7.80 -1.50
N LYS A 96 -11.31 -6.88 -2.04
CA LYS A 96 -9.93 -7.08 -2.50
C LYS A 96 -8.87 -6.71 -1.45
N LEU A 97 -9.30 -6.18 -0.28
CA LEU A 97 -8.41 -5.71 0.77
C LEU A 97 -8.04 -6.83 1.73
N ASN A 98 -6.73 -7.08 1.89
CA ASN A 98 -6.17 -8.02 2.89
C ASN A 98 -6.87 -9.39 2.87
N VAL A 99 -7.11 -9.93 1.68
CA VAL A 99 -7.97 -11.11 1.45
C VAL A 99 -7.52 -12.40 2.15
N LYS A 100 -6.26 -12.47 2.58
CA LYS A 100 -5.73 -13.57 3.40
C LYS A 100 -5.55 -13.18 4.88
N GLY A 101 -6.10 -12.04 5.28
CA GLY A 101 -5.81 -11.39 6.55
C GLY A 101 -4.48 -10.64 6.54
N SER A 102 -4.27 -9.75 7.50
CA SER A 102 -3.04 -8.97 7.63
C SER A 102 -2.61 -8.91 9.11
N SER A 103 -2.05 -7.79 9.54
CA SER A 103 -1.38 -7.70 10.84
C SER A 103 -2.29 -7.86 12.05
N LEU A 104 -3.58 -7.52 11.96
CA LEU A 104 -4.55 -7.77 13.03
C LEU A 104 -4.77 -9.27 13.28
N ALA A 105 -4.74 -10.06 12.20
CA ALA A 105 -4.90 -11.51 12.29
C ALA A 105 -3.58 -12.23 12.57
N ALA A 106 -2.47 -11.83 11.91
CA ALA A 106 -1.20 -12.56 11.92
C ALA A 106 -0.17 -12.01 12.92
N GLY A 107 -0.41 -10.79 13.47
CA GLY A 107 0.55 -10.08 14.30
C GLY A 107 1.49 -9.17 13.50
N HIS A 108 2.28 -8.39 14.25
CA HIS A 108 3.18 -7.38 13.67
C HIS A 108 4.60 -7.53 14.26
N PRO A 109 5.38 -8.52 13.85
CA PRO A 109 6.79 -8.58 14.23
C PRO A 109 7.57 -7.48 13.49
N PHE A 110 8.20 -6.57 14.26
CA PHE A 110 8.95 -5.45 13.70
C PHE A 110 10.08 -5.96 12.78
N ALA A 111 10.36 -5.19 11.74
CA ALA A 111 11.28 -5.52 10.64
C ALA A 111 10.87 -6.72 9.74
N ALA A 112 9.85 -7.51 10.09
CA ALA A 112 9.41 -8.66 9.29
C ALA A 112 8.09 -8.42 8.54
N THR A 113 7.25 -7.48 8.99
CA THR A 113 5.90 -7.31 8.44
C THR A 113 5.91 -6.89 6.97
N GLY A 114 6.82 -6.02 6.55
CA GLY A 114 6.93 -5.61 5.14
C GLY A 114 7.24 -6.79 4.21
N THR A 115 8.19 -7.64 4.59
CA THR A 115 8.52 -8.85 3.81
C THR A 115 7.39 -9.87 3.81
N ARG A 116 6.67 -10.02 4.94
CA ARG A 116 5.47 -10.87 5.01
C ARG A 116 4.38 -10.38 4.06
N ILE A 117 4.06 -9.07 4.08
CA ILE A 117 3.05 -8.48 3.19
C ILE A 117 3.44 -8.67 1.73
N LEU A 118 4.70 -8.40 1.37
CA LEU A 118 5.21 -8.62 0.02
C LEU A 118 5.10 -10.08 -0.42
N ALA A 119 5.48 -11.02 0.46
CA ALA A 119 5.36 -12.45 0.17
C ALA A 119 3.90 -12.90 0.02
N THR A 120 2.99 -12.34 0.84
CA THR A 120 1.55 -12.60 0.75
C THR A 120 1.00 -12.08 -0.58
N ALA A 121 1.30 -10.84 -0.98
CA ALA A 121 0.87 -10.26 -2.25
C ALA A 121 1.38 -11.10 -3.44
N ALA A 122 2.66 -11.48 -3.45
CA ALA A 122 3.22 -12.34 -4.50
C ALA A 122 2.51 -13.70 -4.59
N LYS A 123 2.15 -14.29 -3.44
CA LYS A 123 1.44 -15.57 -3.39
C LYS A 123 -0.01 -15.44 -3.87
N ILE A 124 -0.71 -14.38 -3.48
CA ILE A 124 -2.07 -14.10 -3.95
C ILE A 124 -2.09 -13.94 -5.48
N LEU A 125 -1.16 -13.16 -6.04
CA LEU A 125 -1.04 -12.96 -7.47
C LEU A 125 -0.74 -14.29 -8.21
N GLU A 126 0.11 -15.14 -7.63
CA GLU A 126 0.37 -16.48 -8.17
C GLU A 126 -0.90 -17.35 -8.19
N GLU A 127 -1.65 -17.38 -7.08
CA GLU A 127 -2.90 -18.14 -6.94
C GLU A 127 -4.01 -17.62 -7.87
N ASN A 128 -4.03 -16.30 -8.11
CA ASN A 128 -4.98 -15.65 -9.01
C ASN A 128 -4.65 -15.86 -10.51
N GLY A 129 -3.47 -16.37 -10.82
CA GLY A 129 -3.00 -16.52 -12.20
C GLY A 129 -2.43 -15.26 -12.83
N GLY A 130 -2.21 -14.21 -12.02
CA GLY A 130 -1.65 -12.92 -12.40
C GLY A 130 -2.43 -11.75 -11.81
N GLY A 131 -2.04 -10.54 -12.19
CA GLY A 131 -2.66 -9.28 -11.77
C GLY A 131 -1.71 -8.32 -11.10
N ARG A 132 -2.28 -7.29 -10.47
CA ARG A 132 -1.55 -6.21 -9.81
C ARG A 132 -2.00 -6.03 -8.37
N ALA A 133 -1.06 -5.86 -7.46
CA ALA A 133 -1.32 -5.57 -6.05
C ALA A 133 -0.68 -4.25 -5.62
N LEU A 134 -1.43 -3.46 -4.85
CA LEU A 134 -0.93 -2.28 -4.14
C LEU A 134 -0.60 -2.67 -2.71
N ILE A 135 0.63 -2.37 -2.29
CA ILE A 135 1.07 -2.49 -0.90
C ILE A 135 1.13 -1.08 -0.30
N SER A 136 0.62 -0.93 0.93
CA SER A 136 0.65 0.33 1.70
C SER A 136 0.97 0.03 3.15
N ILE A 137 2.08 0.57 3.65
CA ILE A 137 2.61 0.29 4.98
C ILE A 137 2.93 1.61 5.68
N CYS A 138 2.30 1.85 6.82
CA CYS A 138 2.70 2.91 7.74
C CYS A 138 3.78 2.40 8.71
N ALA A 139 4.63 3.30 9.16
CA ALA A 139 5.63 3.02 10.19
C ALA A 139 5.63 4.15 11.23
N ALA A 140 5.87 3.80 12.50
CA ALA A 140 6.03 4.76 13.58
C ALA A 140 7.15 5.76 13.25
N GLY A 141 6.99 7.01 13.71
CA GLY A 141 7.87 8.11 13.31
C GLY A 141 7.35 8.90 12.11
N GLY A 142 6.06 8.75 11.76
CA GLY A 142 5.42 9.49 10.68
C GLY A 142 5.83 9.03 9.28
N GLN A 143 6.28 7.81 9.12
CA GLN A 143 6.79 7.27 7.85
C GLN A 143 5.76 6.37 7.15
N GLY A 144 5.90 6.24 5.84
CA GLY A 144 5.08 5.35 5.03
C GLY A 144 5.83 4.85 3.79
N VAL A 145 5.49 3.64 3.38
CA VAL A 145 6.00 3.00 2.16
C VAL A 145 4.83 2.47 1.36
N ALA A 146 4.84 2.71 0.06
CA ALA A 146 3.92 2.09 -0.89
C ALA A 146 4.71 1.32 -1.95
N ALA A 147 4.12 0.26 -2.49
CA ALA A 147 4.75 -0.52 -3.56
C ALA A 147 3.71 -1.11 -4.51
N ILE A 148 4.11 -1.30 -5.77
CA ILE A 148 3.33 -2.00 -6.80
C ILE A 148 4.02 -3.33 -7.08
N VAL A 149 3.24 -4.40 -7.03
CA VAL A 149 3.70 -5.77 -7.36
C VAL A 149 2.81 -6.33 -8.46
N GLU A 150 3.41 -6.94 -9.46
CA GLU A 150 2.70 -7.53 -10.62
C GLU A 150 3.16 -8.96 -10.91
N ARG A 151 2.22 -9.73 -11.47
CA ARG A 151 2.49 -11.03 -12.08
C ARG A 151 1.81 -11.16 -13.43
#